data_656189970daf0253645d0489af37d426
#
_entry.id   656189970daf0253645d0489af37d426
#
_cell.length_a   1.000
_cell.length_b   1.000
_cell.length_c   1.000
_cell.angle_alpha   90.00
_cell.angle_beta   90.00
_cell.angle_gamma   90.00
#
_symmetry.space_group_name_H-M   'P 1'
#
loop_
_entity.id
_entity.type
_entity.pdbx_description
1 polymer ?
#
loop_
_entity_poly.entity_id
_entity_poly.type
_entity_poly.pdbx_seq_one_letter_code
_entity_poly.pdbx_strand_id
1 'polypeptide(L)'
;MIADVVLDTNILVYAVSAATDEVRKRTIALGLIDTFDIGLSGQILQEFFVTVTKKNRRVLSPDDALDWIESFEDFPIVPIDASLVRRGAELSARYQISYWDAAVIAAAHALQASTVYTEDLNHGQLYGDVQVINPFRES
;
A
#
# COMPACT_ATOMS: atom_id res chain seq x y z
N MET A 1 10.61 -13.56 2.87
CA MET A 1 10.27 -12.26 3.48
C MET A 1 8.94 -12.40 4.21
N ILE A 2 8.83 -11.76 5.35
CA ILE A 2 7.60 -11.75 6.17
C ILE A 2 7.34 -10.34 6.64
N ALA A 3 6.07 -9.94 6.69
CA ALA A 3 5.62 -8.67 7.26
C ALA A 3 4.31 -8.89 8.02
N ASP A 4 4.00 -8.02 8.96
CA ASP A 4 2.72 -8.08 9.69
C ASP A 4 1.58 -7.57 8.82
N VAL A 5 1.83 -6.47 8.12
CA VAL A 5 0.82 -5.75 7.35
C VAL A 5 1.43 -5.24 6.04
N VAL A 6 0.56 -4.99 5.06
CA VAL A 6 0.92 -4.28 3.83
C VAL A 6 0.19 -2.95 3.81
N LEU A 7 0.89 -1.90 3.44
CA LEU A 7 0.29 -0.57 3.24
C LEU A 7 0.09 -0.33 1.75
N ASP A 8 -1.14 -0.09 1.33
CA ASP A 8 -1.43 0.29 -0.04
C ASP A 8 -0.89 1.71 -0.33
N THR A 9 -0.78 2.04 -1.60
CA THR A 9 -0.20 3.29 -2.07
C THR A 9 -0.81 4.53 -1.40
N ASN A 10 -2.14 4.58 -1.26
CA ASN A 10 -2.80 5.74 -0.66
C ASN A 10 -2.30 6.03 0.77
N ILE A 11 -1.98 4.99 1.54
CA ILE A 11 -1.44 5.17 2.89
C ILE A 11 -0.09 5.88 2.84
N LEU A 12 0.80 5.43 1.94
CA LEU A 12 2.12 6.05 1.79
C LEU A 12 2.02 7.50 1.32
N VAL A 13 1.08 7.79 0.43
CA VAL A 13 0.87 9.16 -0.07
C VAL A 13 0.44 10.08 1.08
N TYR A 14 -0.46 9.65 1.95
CA TYR A 14 -0.83 10.44 3.12
C TYR A 14 0.35 10.64 4.07
N ALA A 15 1.18 9.61 4.24
CA ALA A 15 2.33 9.67 5.15
C ALA A 15 3.31 10.79 4.77
N VAL A 16 3.43 11.12 3.48
CA VAL A 16 4.37 12.13 2.99
C VAL A 16 3.69 13.48 2.66
N SER A 17 2.38 13.56 2.79
CA SER A 17 1.62 14.77 2.45
C SER A 17 1.89 15.89 3.45
N ALA A 18 2.11 17.11 2.92
CA ALA A 18 2.20 18.33 3.74
C ALA A 18 0.89 19.13 3.72
N ALA A 19 -0.17 18.61 3.11
CA ALA A 19 -1.44 19.32 2.99
C ALA A 19 -2.11 19.50 4.37
N THR A 20 -2.61 20.69 4.63
CA THR A 20 -3.18 21.04 5.94
C THR A 20 -4.49 20.30 6.22
N ASP A 21 -5.24 19.94 5.19
CA ASP A 21 -6.49 19.17 5.30
C ASP A 21 -6.27 17.66 5.42
N GLU A 22 -5.00 17.20 5.36
CA GLU A 22 -4.64 15.78 5.47
C GLU A 22 -3.84 15.45 6.73
N VAL A 23 -3.77 16.37 7.70
CA VAL A 23 -2.96 16.16 8.92
C VAL A 23 -3.41 14.93 9.70
N ARG A 24 -4.73 14.72 9.83
CA ARG A 24 -5.26 13.55 10.53
C ARG A 24 -4.83 12.25 9.84
N LYS A 25 -4.98 12.16 8.52
CA LYS A 25 -4.61 10.97 7.76
C LYS A 25 -3.10 10.74 7.77
N ARG A 26 -2.32 11.81 7.68
CA ARG A 26 -0.85 11.71 7.79
C ARG A 26 -0.43 11.13 9.14
N THR A 27 -1.02 11.62 10.23
CA THR A 27 -0.70 11.13 11.57
C THR A 27 -1.02 9.65 11.71
N ILE A 28 -2.18 9.22 11.21
CA ILE A 28 -2.56 7.81 11.23
C ILE A 28 -1.60 6.97 10.39
N ALA A 29 -1.27 7.41 9.18
CA ALA A 29 -0.37 6.68 8.28
C ALA A 29 1.02 6.52 8.90
N LEU A 30 1.59 7.58 9.45
CA LEU A 30 2.89 7.53 10.12
C LEU A 30 2.85 6.61 11.35
N GLY A 31 1.74 6.61 12.08
CA GLY A 31 1.55 5.71 13.22
C GLY A 31 1.56 4.25 12.82
N LEU A 32 0.99 3.90 11.67
CA LEU A 32 1.04 2.52 11.15
C LEU A 32 2.48 2.12 10.83
N ILE A 33 3.23 3.02 10.19
CA ILE A 33 4.63 2.78 9.85
C ILE A 33 5.47 2.52 11.10
N ASP A 34 5.21 3.26 12.18
CA ASP A 34 5.96 3.13 13.42
C ASP A 34 5.54 1.91 14.25
N THR A 35 4.32 1.41 14.08
CA THR A 35 3.75 0.39 14.96
C THR A 35 3.98 -1.04 14.46
N PHE A 36 3.92 -1.25 13.14
CA PHE A 36 3.93 -2.60 12.55
C PHE A 36 5.18 -2.87 11.72
N ASP A 37 5.49 -4.16 11.57
CA ASP A 37 6.44 -4.60 10.54
C ASP A 37 5.74 -4.57 9.20
N ILE A 38 6.08 -3.58 8.39
CA ILE A 38 5.40 -3.26 7.15
C ILE A 38 6.08 -3.95 5.98
N GLY A 39 5.26 -4.47 5.06
CA GLY A 39 5.71 -4.91 3.75
C GLY A 39 5.07 -4.09 2.65
N LEU A 40 5.73 -4.04 1.52
CA LEU A 40 5.29 -3.35 0.32
C LEU A 40 5.50 -4.24 -0.90
N SER A 41 5.15 -3.74 -2.07
CA SER A 41 5.45 -4.40 -3.34
C SER A 41 6.05 -3.42 -4.32
N GLY A 42 6.69 -3.94 -5.36
CA GLY A 42 7.20 -3.10 -6.44
C GLY A 42 6.12 -2.25 -7.08
N GLN A 43 4.90 -2.79 -7.24
CA GLN A 43 3.77 -2.04 -7.76
C GLN A 43 3.40 -0.85 -6.86
N ILE A 44 3.36 -1.06 -5.55
CA ILE A 44 3.06 0.01 -4.60
C ILE A 44 4.08 1.14 -4.74
N LEU A 45 5.35 0.81 -4.87
CA LEU A 45 6.40 1.82 -5.08
C LEU A 45 6.24 2.56 -6.40
N GLN A 46 5.87 1.86 -7.48
CA GLN A 46 5.60 2.48 -8.78
C GLN A 46 4.45 3.48 -8.69
N GLU A 47 3.35 3.04 -8.11
CA GLU A 47 2.16 3.88 -7.97
C GLU A 47 2.43 5.08 -7.04
N PHE A 48 3.22 4.87 -6.00
CA PHE A 48 3.64 5.95 -5.10
C PHE A 48 4.36 7.05 -5.90
N PHE A 49 5.39 6.68 -6.66
CA PHE A 49 6.16 7.66 -7.44
C PHE A 49 5.28 8.42 -8.42
N VAL A 50 4.47 7.69 -9.18
CA VAL A 50 3.58 8.31 -10.18
C VAL A 50 2.60 9.27 -9.51
N THR A 51 2.03 8.87 -8.38
CA THR A 51 1.01 9.67 -7.69
C THR A 51 1.59 10.95 -7.09
N VAL A 52 2.74 10.87 -6.38
CA VAL A 52 3.28 12.04 -5.67
C VAL A 52 3.96 13.04 -6.59
N THR A 53 4.34 12.64 -7.80
CA THR A 53 5.04 13.51 -8.76
C THR A 53 4.16 14.01 -9.91
N LYS A 54 2.85 13.79 -9.86
CA LYS A 54 1.94 14.28 -10.91
C LYS A 54 2.04 15.80 -11.05
N LYS A 55 2.14 16.27 -12.31
CA LYS A 55 2.35 17.70 -12.60
C LYS A 55 1.25 18.61 -12.06
N ASN A 56 -0.01 18.16 -12.14
CA ASN A 56 -1.16 18.96 -11.73
C ASN A 56 -1.52 18.85 -10.25
N ARG A 57 -0.95 17.89 -9.53
CA ARG A 57 -1.19 17.69 -8.10
C ARG A 57 0.07 17.17 -7.44
N ARG A 58 1.16 17.91 -7.60
CA ARG A 58 2.46 17.46 -7.08
C ARG A 58 2.50 17.53 -5.56
N VAL A 59 2.71 16.38 -4.93
CA VAL A 59 2.92 16.25 -3.49
C VAL A 59 4.40 16.40 -3.17
N LEU A 60 5.27 15.78 -3.99
CA LEU A 60 6.72 15.79 -3.83
C LEU A 60 7.40 16.11 -5.16
N SER A 61 8.60 16.69 -5.09
CA SER A 61 9.50 16.73 -6.25
C SER A 61 9.98 15.31 -6.57
N PRO A 62 10.44 15.04 -7.81
CA PRO A 62 11.03 13.73 -8.12
C PRO A 62 12.20 13.37 -7.19
N ASP A 63 13.05 14.31 -6.83
CA ASP A 63 14.17 14.05 -5.94
C ASP A 63 13.71 13.64 -4.54
N ASP A 64 12.72 14.35 -3.98
CA ASP A 64 12.15 13.99 -2.67
C ASP A 64 11.45 12.63 -2.72
N ALA A 65 10.74 12.35 -3.83
CA ALA A 65 10.10 11.05 -4.01
C ALA A 65 11.12 9.91 -4.04
N LEU A 66 12.26 10.12 -4.71
CA LEU A 66 13.35 9.14 -4.73
C LEU A 66 13.91 8.89 -3.33
N ASP A 67 14.09 9.94 -2.54
CA ASP A 67 14.56 9.81 -1.16
C ASP A 67 13.60 8.95 -0.32
N TRP A 68 12.29 9.17 -0.48
CA TRP A 68 11.29 8.35 0.21
C TRP A 68 11.32 6.89 -0.24
N ILE A 69 11.46 6.65 -1.55
CA ILE A 69 11.56 5.28 -2.07
C ILE A 69 12.78 4.56 -1.48
N GLU A 70 13.92 5.25 -1.39
CA GLU A 70 15.11 4.67 -0.76
C GLU A 70 14.84 4.29 0.70
N SER A 71 14.12 5.13 1.44
CA SER A 71 13.72 4.82 2.82
C SER A 71 12.82 3.58 2.87
N PHE A 72 11.88 3.46 1.93
CA PHE A 72 10.97 2.32 1.88
C PHE A 72 11.67 1.01 1.53
N GLU A 73 12.83 1.06 0.89
CA GLU A 73 13.60 -0.14 0.54
C GLU A 73 14.10 -0.91 1.78
N ASP A 74 14.09 -0.28 2.95
CA ASP A 74 14.42 -0.96 4.21
C ASP A 74 13.34 -1.96 4.64
N PHE A 75 12.13 -1.85 4.10
CA PHE A 75 11.05 -2.80 4.34
C PHE A 75 11.13 -3.99 3.37
N PRO A 76 10.51 -5.15 3.70
CA PRO A 76 10.34 -6.23 2.73
C PRO A 76 9.54 -5.75 1.52
N ILE A 77 10.09 -5.93 0.33
CA ILE A 77 9.45 -5.52 -0.92
C ILE A 77 9.23 -6.75 -1.79
N VAL A 78 7.99 -7.09 -2.10
CA VAL A 78 7.68 -8.17 -3.04
C VAL A 78 7.97 -7.69 -4.46
N PRO A 79 8.87 -8.35 -5.19
CA PRO A 79 9.14 -7.95 -6.57
C PRO A 79 7.97 -8.32 -7.49
N ILE A 80 7.81 -7.56 -8.57
CA ILE A 80 6.81 -7.87 -9.59
C ILE A 80 7.42 -8.92 -10.52
N ASP A 81 6.96 -10.16 -10.38
CA ASP A 81 7.34 -11.25 -11.25
C ASP A 81 6.09 -11.96 -11.81
N ALA A 82 6.29 -12.94 -12.69
CA ALA A 82 5.17 -13.64 -13.31
C ALA A 82 4.28 -14.36 -12.28
N SER A 83 4.88 -14.89 -11.23
CA SER A 83 4.14 -15.58 -10.17
C SER A 83 3.20 -14.63 -9.43
N LEU A 84 3.68 -13.44 -9.08
CA LEU A 84 2.87 -12.43 -8.41
C LEU A 84 1.72 -11.95 -9.32
N VAL A 85 2.01 -11.71 -10.60
CA VAL A 85 0.99 -11.28 -11.58
C VAL A 85 -0.11 -12.34 -11.70
N ARG A 86 0.27 -13.60 -11.83
CA ARG A 86 -0.69 -14.71 -11.93
C ARG A 86 -1.56 -14.79 -10.68
N ARG A 87 -0.96 -14.67 -9.50
CA ARG A 87 -1.69 -14.70 -8.23
C ARG A 87 -2.70 -13.55 -8.17
N GLY A 88 -2.29 -12.34 -8.55
CA GLY A 88 -3.19 -11.18 -8.61
C GLY A 88 -4.34 -11.42 -9.58
N ALA A 89 -4.07 -11.99 -10.74
CA ALA A 89 -5.10 -12.30 -11.73
C ALA A 89 -6.12 -13.34 -11.20
N GLU A 90 -5.64 -14.37 -10.52
CA GLU A 90 -6.50 -15.39 -9.90
C GLU A 90 -7.42 -14.77 -8.84
N LEU A 91 -6.88 -13.93 -7.98
CA LEU A 91 -7.66 -13.24 -6.93
C LEU A 91 -8.67 -12.26 -7.52
N SER A 92 -8.28 -11.54 -8.57
CA SER A 92 -9.18 -10.63 -9.28
C SER A 92 -10.40 -11.37 -9.83
N ALA A 93 -10.17 -12.51 -10.48
CA ALA A 93 -11.25 -13.33 -11.02
C ALA A 93 -12.13 -13.93 -9.92
N ARG A 94 -11.51 -14.43 -8.85
CA ARG A 94 -12.25 -15.09 -7.75
C ARG A 94 -13.13 -14.13 -6.97
N TYR A 95 -12.63 -12.94 -6.66
CA TYR A 95 -13.32 -11.98 -5.81
C TYR A 95 -14.02 -10.86 -6.56
N GLN A 96 -13.91 -10.84 -7.91
CA GLN A 96 -14.55 -9.82 -8.75
C GLN A 96 -14.09 -8.40 -8.37
N ILE A 97 -12.81 -8.24 -8.12
CA ILE A 97 -12.18 -6.95 -7.83
C ILE A 97 -11.19 -6.60 -8.94
N SER A 98 -10.78 -5.33 -9.04
CA SER A 98 -9.80 -4.91 -10.04
C SER A 98 -8.50 -5.69 -9.87
N TYR A 99 -7.76 -5.90 -10.96
CA TYR A 99 -6.45 -6.53 -10.90
C TYR A 99 -5.52 -5.77 -9.93
N TRP A 100 -5.55 -4.45 -9.98
CA TRP A 100 -4.63 -3.62 -9.16
C TRP A 100 -4.88 -3.80 -7.67
N ASP A 101 -6.15 -3.87 -7.27
CA ASP A 101 -6.51 -4.17 -5.88
C ASP A 101 -6.13 -5.60 -5.50
N ALA A 102 -6.37 -6.55 -6.41
CA ALA A 102 -6.02 -7.95 -6.19
C ALA A 102 -4.50 -8.14 -6.06
N ALA A 103 -3.71 -7.36 -6.80
CA ALA A 103 -2.26 -7.44 -6.73
C ALA A 103 -1.72 -7.02 -5.35
N VAL A 104 -2.37 -6.07 -4.69
CA VAL A 104 -2.00 -5.69 -3.31
C VAL A 104 -2.29 -6.84 -2.34
N ILE A 105 -3.43 -7.52 -2.51
CA ILE A 105 -3.76 -8.71 -1.71
C ILE A 105 -2.76 -9.84 -1.97
N ALA A 106 -2.36 -10.04 -3.24
CA ALA A 106 -1.36 -11.04 -3.59
C ALA A 106 -0.02 -10.77 -2.91
N ALA A 107 0.40 -9.51 -2.84
CA ALA A 107 1.62 -9.12 -2.13
C ALA A 107 1.52 -9.47 -0.64
N ALA A 108 0.37 -9.22 -0.02
CA ALA A 108 0.14 -9.57 1.39
C ALA A 108 0.24 -11.08 1.61
N HIS A 109 -0.34 -11.89 0.72
CA HIS A 109 -0.20 -13.34 0.79
C HIS A 109 1.27 -13.77 0.69
N ALA A 110 2.02 -13.16 -0.23
CA ALA A 110 3.45 -13.48 -0.41
C ALA A 110 4.29 -13.17 0.82
N LEU A 111 3.91 -12.13 1.57
CA LEU A 111 4.59 -11.70 2.79
C LEU A 111 4.03 -12.37 4.06
N GLN A 112 3.03 -13.21 3.92
CA GLN A 112 2.30 -13.82 5.05
C GLN A 112 1.73 -12.75 6.00
N ALA A 113 1.37 -11.60 5.45
CA ALA A 113 0.75 -10.53 6.20
C ALA A 113 -0.73 -10.83 6.45
N SER A 114 -1.23 -10.47 7.62
CA SER A 114 -2.63 -10.70 7.98
C SER A 114 -3.55 -9.57 7.52
N THR A 115 -2.99 -8.41 7.21
CA THR A 115 -3.78 -7.19 7.01
C THR A 115 -3.22 -6.35 5.87
N VAL A 116 -4.13 -5.79 5.08
CA VAL A 116 -3.82 -4.71 4.13
C VAL A 116 -4.55 -3.48 4.60
N TYR A 117 -3.81 -2.40 4.83
CA TYR A 117 -4.41 -1.09 5.10
C TYR A 117 -4.60 -0.35 3.79
N THR A 118 -5.83 0.01 3.50
CA THR A 118 -6.21 0.76 2.29
C THR A 118 -7.56 1.42 2.50
N GLU A 119 -7.81 2.53 1.82
CA GLU A 119 -9.15 3.14 1.81
C GLU A 119 -9.96 2.77 0.57
N ASP A 120 -9.40 1.97 -0.35
CA ASP A 120 -10.01 1.69 -1.66
C ASP A 120 -10.86 0.42 -1.72
N LEU A 121 -10.71 -0.50 -0.77
CA LEU A 121 -11.45 -1.75 -0.73
C LEU A 121 -12.46 -1.75 0.43
N ASN A 122 -13.32 -2.77 0.46
CA ASN A 122 -14.35 -2.88 1.51
C ASN A 122 -13.71 -3.13 2.87
N HIS A 123 -13.91 -2.21 3.78
CA HIS A 123 -13.40 -2.34 5.15
C HIS A 123 -13.92 -3.60 5.83
N GLY A 124 -13.01 -4.36 6.42
CA GLY A 124 -13.31 -5.57 7.17
C GLY A 124 -13.41 -6.83 6.33
N GLN A 125 -13.40 -6.74 5.00
CA GLN A 125 -13.55 -7.91 4.15
C GLN A 125 -12.29 -8.78 4.21
N LEU A 126 -12.52 -10.11 4.19
CA LEU A 126 -11.45 -11.10 4.11
C LEU A 126 -11.27 -11.56 2.67
N TYR A 127 -10.00 -11.68 2.28
CA TYR A 127 -9.58 -12.27 1.00
C TYR A 127 -8.63 -13.42 1.33
N GLY A 128 -9.19 -14.61 1.51
CA GLY A 128 -8.46 -15.71 2.12
C GLY A 128 -8.11 -15.35 3.57
N ASP A 129 -6.84 -15.40 3.92
CA ASP A 129 -6.34 -15.09 5.27
C ASP A 129 -5.99 -13.61 5.48
N VAL A 130 -6.23 -12.77 4.46
CA VAL A 130 -5.88 -11.35 4.51
C VAL A 130 -7.14 -10.52 4.73
N GLN A 131 -7.13 -9.68 5.76
CA GLN A 131 -8.22 -8.74 6.04
C GLN A 131 -7.84 -7.34 5.56
N VAL A 132 -8.80 -6.67 4.92
CA VAL A 132 -8.66 -5.27 4.52
C VAL A 132 -9.20 -4.38 5.64
N ILE A 133 -8.41 -3.37 6.01
CA ILE A 133 -8.80 -2.38 7.01
C ILE A 133 -8.61 -0.99 6.42
N ASN A 134 -9.66 -0.17 6.48
CA ASN A 134 -9.53 1.26 6.21
C ASN A 134 -9.17 1.96 7.52
N PRO A 135 -7.91 2.42 7.70
CA PRO A 135 -7.45 2.95 8.98
C PRO A 135 -8.00 4.35 9.28
N PHE A 136 -8.62 4.99 8.29
CA PHE A 136 -9.12 6.36 8.41
C PHE A 136 -10.58 6.42 8.83
N ARG A 137 -11.24 5.29 8.94
CA ARG A 137 -12.63 5.24 9.39
C ARG A 137 -12.74 5.71 10.82
N GLU A 138 -13.76 6.51 11.07
CA GLU A 138 -14.12 6.89 12.43
C GLU A 138 -14.97 5.78 13.03
N SER A 139 -14.69 5.46 14.28
CA SER A 139 -15.42 4.43 15.02
C SER A 139 -16.71 4.99 15.60
#